data_08ff42957fcb4e43ef0f38ab9bd8ab64
#
_entry.id   08ff42957fcb4e43ef0f38ab9bd8ab64
#
_cell.length_a   1.000
_cell.length_b   1.000
_cell.length_c   1.000
_cell.angle_alpha   90.00
_cell.angle_beta   90.00
_cell.angle_gamma   90.00
#
_symmetry.space_group_name_H-M   'P 1'
#
loop_
_entity.id
_entity.type
_entity.pdbx_description
1 polymer ?
#
loop_
_entity_poly.entity_id
_entity_poly.type
_entity_poly.pdbx_seq_one_letter_code
_entity_poly.pdbx_strand_id
1 'polypeptide(L)'
;NAIFTKEPGGTPLGIKLRSMALNGEAKSEIAEMFLFLADRAEHIEELIKANQTNFIISDRSMISGIAYANQLEINKLIELNLIATSNNLPSHVILLELTPEELKFRLSQKQNDSIELRGIDYLINIQNRMKEAIIKLNINHIFIDASLEIEEIEKIIEDFINGK
;
A
#
# COMPACT_ATOMS: atom_id res chain seq x y z
N ASN A 1 -3.09 4.30 22.61
CA ASN A 1 -2.54 5.31 21.70
C ASN A 1 -2.37 4.68 20.32
N ALA A 2 -2.77 5.39 19.28
CA ALA A 2 -2.54 4.97 17.90
C ALA A 2 -1.28 5.66 17.35
N ILE A 3 -0.49 4.92 16.58
CA ILE A 3 0.66 5.45 15.83
C ILE A 3 0.28 5.50 14.37
N PHE A 4 0.46 6.64 13.74
CA PHE A 4 0.24 6.83 12.31
C PHE A 4 1.58 6.81 11.59
N THR A 5 1.65 6.03 10.52
CA THR A 5 2.83 5.90 9.68
C THR A 5 2.47 5.76 8.21
N LYS A 6 3.45 5.63 7.34
CA LYS A 6 3.23 5.45 5.90
C LYS A 6 4.38 4.69 5.24
N GLU A 7 4.12 4.06 4.13
CA GLU A 7 5.11 3.51 3.22
C GLU A 7 4.92 4.05 1.79
N PRO A 8 6.01 4.44 1.10
CA PRO A 8 7.39 4.52 1.56
C PRO A 8 7.69 5.81 2.33
N GLY A 9 8.79 5.82 3.11
CA GLY A 9 9.33 7.01 3.76
C GLY A 9 8.81 7.24 5.18
N GLY A 10 8.48 6.17 5.91
CA GLY A 10 8.08 6.24 7.32
C GLY A 10 9.24 6.39 8.31
N THR A 11 10.49 6.26 7.87
CA THR A 11 11.70 6.35 8.70
C THR A 11 12.71 7.33 8.09
N PRO A 12 13.72 7.81 8.85
CA PRO A 12 14.76 8.68 8.31
C PRO A 12 15.54 8.07 7.13
N LEU A 13 15.84 6.77 7.15
CA LEU A 13 16.43 6.06 6.01
C LEU A 13 15.40 5.92 4.89
N GLY A 14 14.17 5.57 5.21
CA GLY A 14 13.08 5.43 4.25
C GLY A 14 12.81 6.69 3.45
N ILE A 15 12.90 7.88 4.06
CA ILE A 15 12.77 9.16 3.34
C ILE A 15 13.83 9.28 2.23
N LYS A 16 15.07 8.86 2.49
CA LYS A 16 16.15 8.88 1.50
C LYS A 16 15.92 7.87 0.38
N LEU A 17 15.55 6.64 0.75
CA LEU A 17 15.26 5.56 -0.21
C LEU A 17 14.07 5.93 -1.12
N ARG A 18 13.01 6.49 -0.54
CA ARG A 18 11.87 7.02 -1.30
C ARG A 18 12.32 8.10 -2.30
N SER A 19 13.16 9.05 -1.86
CA SER A 19 13.69 10.11 -2.73
C SER A 19 14.44 9.51 -3.89
N MET A 20 15.35 8.57 -3.66
CA MET A 20 16.14 7.89 -4.70
C MET A 20 15.23 7.16 -5.71
N ALA A 21 14.22 6.45 -5.24
CA ALA A 21 13.29 5.74 -6.09
C ALA A 21 12.47 6.69 -6.97
N LEU A 22 11.86 7.72 -6.38
CA LEU A 22 10.94 8.61 -7.08
C LEU A 22 11.63 9.66 -7.98
N ASN A 23 12.88 10.03 -7.67
CA ASN A 23 13.65 10.98 -8.49
C ASN A 23 14.35 10.33 -9.69
N GLY A 24 14.14 9.03 -9.93
CA GLY A 24 14.71 8.32 -11.08
C GLY A 24 16.22 8.12 -10.98
N GLU A 25 16.78 8.06 -9.76
CA GLU A 25 18.19 7.72 -9.55
C GLU A 25 18.46 6.25 -9.91
N ALA A 26 17.48 5.36 -9.60
CA ALA A 26 17.49 3.99 -10.07
C ALA A 26 17.22 3.94 -11.58
N LYS A 27 18.15 3.36 -12.35
CA LYS A 27 18.01 3.21 -13.81
C LYS A 27 17.34 1.90 -14.21
N SER A 28 17.22 0.98 -13.27
CA SER A 28 16.58 -0.32 -13.43
C SER A 28 15.31 -0.37 -12.59
N GLU A 29 14.21 -0.80 -13.17
CA GLU A 29 12.95 -1.04 -12.43
C GLU A 29 13.13 -2.06 -11.29
N ILE A 30 14.03 -3.03 -11.46
CA ILE A 30 14.40 -3.97 -10.40
C ILE A 30 15.13 -3.24 -9.25
N ALA A 31 16.03 -2.31 -9.55
CA ALA A 31 16.71 -1.51 -8.53
C ALA A 31 15.72 -0.63 -7.76
N GLU A 32 14.77 0.01 -8.46
CA GLU A 32 13.71 0.78 -7.85
C GLU A 32 12.85 -0.09 -6.91
N MET A 33 12.47 -1.27 -7.36
CA MET A 33 11.75 -2.24 -6.53
C MET A 33 12.54 -2.59 -5.25
N PHE A 34 13.85 -2.81 -5.35
CA PHE A 34 14.69 -3.10 -4.18
C PHE A 34 14.83 -1.90 -3.25
N LEU A 35 14.80 -0.66 -3.73
CA LEU A 35 14.74 0.52 -2.87
C LEU A 35 13.47 0.55 -2.01
N PHE A 36 12.31 0.18 -2.58
CA PHE A 36 11.06 0.07 -1.83
C PHE A 36 11.07 -1.12 -0.85
N LEU A 37 11.71 -2.24 -1.18
CA LEU A 37 11.88 -3.36 -0.26
C LEU A 37 12.82 -3.00 0.90
N ALA A 38 13.88 -2.25 0.64
CA ALA A 38 14.79 -1.76 1.68
C ALA A 38 14.10 -0.76 2.63
N ASP A 39 13.32 0.18 2.08
CA ASP A 39 12.46 1.09 2.87
C ASP A 39 11.53 0.30 3.80
N ARG A 40 10.87 -0.72 3.27
CA ARG A 40 9.96 -1.58 4.04
C ARG A 40 10.67 -2.33 5.15
N ALA A 41 11.84 -2.91 4.87
CA ALA A 41 12.60 -3.64 5.87
C ALA A 41 13.00 -2.74 7.04
N GLU A 42 13.43 -1.52 6.76
CA GLU A 42 13.75 -0.51 7.77
C GLU A 42 12.52 -0.07 8.57
N HIS A 43 11.40 0.17 7.88
CA HIS A 43 10.14 0.56 8.52
C HIS A 43 9.64 -0.50 9.50
N ILE A 44 9.73 -1.77 9.12
CA ILE A 44 9.39 -2.89 10.02
C ILE A 44 10.29 -2.91 11.25
N GLU A 45 11.60 -2.76 11.08
CA GLU A 45 12.55 -2.86 12.18
C GLU A 45 12.46 -1.66 13.13
N GLU A 46 12.52 -0.45 12.58
CA GLU A 46 12.61 0.78 13.36
C GLU A 46 11.25 1.18 13.97
N LEU A 47 10.14 0.94 13.27
CA LEU A 47 8.84 1.43 13.70
C LEU A 47 7.89 0.32 14.14
N ILE A 48 7.65 -0.69 13.30
CA ILE A 48 6.61 -1.68 13.60
C ILE A 48 7.01 -2.56 14.78
N LYS A 49 8.20 -3.16 14.74
CA LYS A 49 8.69 -4.03 15.83
C LYS A 49 8.90 -3.28 17.14
N ALA A 50 9.33 -2.02 17.07
CA ALA A 50 9.52 -1.19 18.26
C ALA A 50 8.21 -0.80 18.96
N ASN A 51 7.06 -0.95 18.27
CA ASN A 51 5.75 -0.47 18.73
C ASN A 51 4.66 -1.55 18.72
N GLN A 52 4.99 -2.81 18.83
CA GLN A 52 4.05 -3.95 18.73
C GLN A 52 2.91 -3.94 19.76
N THR A 53 3.05 -3.20 20.84
CA THR A 53 2.01 -3.04 21.87
C THR A 53 1.03 -1.92 21.57
N ASN A 54 1.27 -1.14 20.53
CA ASN A 54 0.42 -0.03 20.11
C ASN A 54 -0.47 -0.43 18.93
N PHE A 55 -1.56 0.31 18.74
CA PHE A 55 -2.33 0.25 17.50
C PHE A 55 -1.60 1.08 16.44
N ILE A 56 -1.22 0.45 15.32
CA ILE A 56 -0.47 1.10 14.24
C ILE A 56 -1.37 1.20 13.02
N ILE A 57 -1.50 2.41 12.48
CA ILE A 57 -2.21 2.67 11.22
C ILE A 57 -1.18 3.12 10.20
N SER A 58 -1.04 2.35 9.14
CA SER A 58 -0.12 2.68 8.03
C SER A 58 -0.90 3.08 6.79
N ASP A 59 -0.61 4.28 6.28
CA ASP A 59 -0.99 4.66 4.92
C ASP A 59 -0.08 3.93 3.94
N ARG A 60 -0.65 2.96 3.24
CA ARG A 60 0.02 1.95 2.41
C ARG A 60 0.86 0.95 3.22
N SER A 61 1.23 -0.14 2.53
CA SER A 61 2.03 -1.24 3.08
C SER A 61 2.63 -2.07 1.94
N MET A 62 3.12 -3.26 2.28
CA MET A 62 3.58 -4.26 1.31
C MET A 62 2.55 -4.54 0.19
N ILE A 63 1.25 -4.43 0.47
CA ILE A 63 0.19 -4.65 -0.53
C ILE A 63 0.35 -3.69 -1.72
N SER A 64 0.57 -2.39 -1.44
CA SER A 64 0.87 -1.42 -2.49
C SER A 64 2.15 -1.78 -3.25
N GLY A 65 3.22 -2.15 -2.54
CA GLY A 65 4.50 -2.54 -3.15
C GLY A 65 4.35 -3.73 -4.11
N ILE A 66 3.59 -4.76 -3.75
CA ILE A 66 3.28 -5.92 -4.60
C ILE A 66 2.45 -5.50 -5.82
N ALA A 67 1.45 -4.63 -5.62
CA ALA A 67 0.55 -4.25 -6.69
C ALA A 67 1.20 -3.37 -7.76
N TYR A 68 2.03 -2.41 -7.34
CA TYR A 68 2.73 -1.50 -8.26
C TYR A 68 3.94 -2.13 -8.95
N ALA A 69 4.56 -3.15 -8.37
CA ALA A 69 5.65 -3.88 -9.00
C ALA A 69 5.09 -4.84 -10.07
N ASN A 70 5.59 -4.73 -11.29
CA ASN A 70 5.19 -5.57 -12.43
C ASN A 70 6.34 -6.32 -13.08
N GLN A 71 7.54 -6.24 -12.48
CA GLN A 71 8.78 -6.81 -12.99
C GLN A 71 8.87 -8.33 -12.79
N LEU A 72 8.08 -8.86 -11.85
CA LEU A 72 8.06 -10.26 -11.46
C LEU A 72 6.62 -10.76 -11.29
N GLU A 73 6.48 -12.08 -11.33
CA GLU A 73 5.24 -12.76 -10.97
C GLU A 73 4.83 -12.45 -9.52
N ILE A 74 3.52 -12.32 -9.29
CA ILE A 74 2.98 -11.87 -7.99
C ILE A 74 3.44 -12.74 -6.81
N ASN A 75 3.58 -14.06 -7.01
CA ASN A 75 4.04 -14.94 -5.93
C ASN A 75 5.49 -14.63 -5.52
N LYS A 76 6.36 -14.32 -6.48
CA LYS A 76 7.75 -13.88 -6.17
C LYS A 76 7.78 -12.52 -5.48
N LEU A 77 6.90 -11.59 -5.87
CA LEU A 77 6.76 -10.31 -5.20
C LEU A 77 6.30 -10.48 -3.76
N ILE A 78 5.36 -11.39 -3.52
CA ILE A 78 4.92 -11.76 -2.16
C ILE A 78 6.10 -12.31 -1.35
N GLU A 79 6.86 -13.28 -1.87
CA GLU A 79 8.02 -13.86 -1.18
C GLU A 79 9.06 -12.80 -0.80
N LEU A 80 9.42 -11.89 -1.73
CA LEU A 80 10.35 -10.80 -1.46
C LEU A 80 9.83 -9.85 -0.38
N ASN A 81 8.53 -9.56 -0.41
CA ASN A 81 7.91 -8.71 0.60
C ASN A 81 7.83 -9.40 1.97
N LEU A 82 7.58 -10.70 2.04
CA LEU A 82 7.64 -11.47 3.29
C LEU A 82 9.04 -11.45 3.89
N ILE A 83 10.08 -11.56 3.06
CA ILE A 83 11.48 -11.40 3.52
C ILE A 83 11.69 -9.99 4.06
N ALA A 84 11.33 -8.94 3.31
CA ALA A 84 11.51 -7.55 3.73
C ALA A 84 10.76 -7.22 5.02
N THR A 85 9.56 -7.79 5.22
CA THR A 85 8.78 -7.59 6.45
C THR A 85 9.19 -8.52 7.59
N SER A 86 10.16 -9.42 7.39
CA SER A 86 10.44 -10.51 8.35
C SER A 86 9.18 -11.27 8.76
N ASN A 87 8.26 -11.50 7.82
CA ASN A 87 6.94 -12.09 7.98
C ASN A 87 5.99 -11.31 8.92
N ASN A 88 6.26 -10.04 9.20
CA ASN A 88 5.31 -9.18 9.92
C ASN A 88 4.24 -8.69 8.94
N LEU A 89 3.08 -9.31 9.00
CA LEU A 89 1.91 -8.93 8.21
C LEU A 89 1.00 -7.97 8.99
N PRO A 90 0.29 -7.08 8.30
CA PRO A 90 -0.77 -6.32 8.95
C PRO A 90 -1.87 -7.26 9.42
N SER A 91 -2.43 -7.00 10.60
CA SER A 91 -3.56 -7.78 11.14
C SER A 91 -4.84 -7.55 10.33
N HIS A 92 -5.01 -6.34 9.82
CA HIS A 92 -6.18 -5.92 9.04
C HIS A 92 -5.75 -5.09 7.85
N VAL A 93 -6.43 -5.23 6.73
CA VAL A 93 -6.27 -4.39 5.54
C VAL A 93 -7.62 -3.80 5.15
N ILE A 94 -7.65 -2.50 4.98
CA ILE A 94 -8.79 -1.77 4.43
C ILE A 94 -8.37 -1.28 3.06
N LEU A 95 -9.10 -1.71 2.03
CA LEU A 95 -8.89 -1.25 0.66
C LEU A 95 -10.10 -0.44 0.22
N LEU A 96 -9.87 0.84 0.00
CA LEU A 96 -10.85 1.72 -0.65
C LEU A 96 -10.78 1.51 -2.16
N GLU A 97 -11.90 1.16 -2.77
CA GLU A 97 -11.96 0.86 -4.20
C GLU A 97 -12.93 1.78 -4.93
N LEU A 98 -12.65 2.00 -6.20
CA LEU A 98 -13.47 2.81 -7.10
C LEU A 98 -13.84 2.02 -8.35
N THR A 99 -15.02 2.30 -8.89
CA THR A 99 -15.37 1.88 -10.24
C THR A 99 -14.56 2.67 -11.28
N PRO A 100 -14.41 2.16 -12.51
CA PRO A 100 -13.76 2.92 -13.59
C PRO A 100 -14.42 4.28 -13.84
N GLU A 101 -15.75 4.37 -13.73
CA GLU A 101 -16.53 5.58 -13.94
C GLU A 101 -16.23 6.62 -12.88
N GLU A 102 -16.25 6.22 -11.60
CA GLU A 102 -15.96 7.13 -10.48
C GLU A 102 -14.49 7.57 -10.50
N LEU A 103 -13.57 6.65 -10.81
CA LEU A 103 -12.16 6.99 -10.97
C LEU A 103 -11.95 8.02 -12.08
N LYS A 104 -12.60 7.84 -13.24
CA LYS A 104 -12.58 8.81 -14.34
C LYS A 104 -13.10 10.17 -13.92
N PHE A 105 -14.21 10.19 -13.18
CA PHE A 105 -14.79 11.42 -12.67
C PHE A 105 -13.80 12.14 -11.75
N ARG A 106 -13.22 11.46 -10.74
CA ARG A 106 -12.27 12.07 -9.80
C ARG A 106 -11.00 12.59 -10.47
N LEU A 107 -10.45 11.82 -11.42
CA LEU A 107 -9.28 12.26 -12.19
C LEU A 107 -9.55 13.50 -13.05
N SER A 108 -10.78 13.70 -13.50
CA SER A 108 -11.17 14.90 -14.25
C SER A 108 -11.26 16.18 -13.40
N GLN A 109 -11.33 16.06 -12.07
CA GLN A 109 -11.52 17.19 -11.15
C GLN A 109 -10.22 17.80 -10.63
N LYS A 110 -9.07 17.20 -10.93
CA LYS A 110 -7.77 17.62 -10.40
C LYS A 110 -6.66 17.51 -11.44
N GLN A 111 -5.50 18.12 -11.14
CA GLN A 111 -4.28 17.86 -11.88
C GLN A 111 -3.72 16.49 -11.50
N ASN A 112 -3.55 15.63 -12.48
CA ASN A 112 -3.09 14.26 -12.29
C ASN A 112 -1.56 14.19 -12.15
N ASP A 113 -1.09 13.31 -11.28
CA ASP A 113 0.32 12.99 -11.14
C ASP A 113 0.81 12.00 -12.22
N SER A 114 2.10 11.67 -12.20
CA SER A 114 2.73 10.78 -13.18
C SER A 114 2.17 9.34 -13.18
N ILE A 115 1.64 8.89 -12.06
CA ILE A 115 1.02 7.57 -11.92
C ILE A 115 -0.40 7.60 -12.47
N GLU A 116 -1.16 8.62 -12.15
CA GLU A 116 -2.53 8.83 -12.61
C GLU A 116 -2.59 9.06 -14.13
N LEU A 117 -1.58 9.68 -14.70
CA LEU A 117 -1.43 9.84 -16.16
C LEU A 117 -1.24 8.52 -16.92
N ARG A 118 -0.96 7.39 -16.25
CA ARG A 118 -0.90 6.07 -16.87
C ARG A 118 -2.28 5.54 -17.30
N GLY A 119 -3.34 6.19 -16.85
CA GLY A 119 -4.71 5.94 -17.29
C GLY A 119 -5.53 5.04 -16.37
N ILE A 120 -6.82 5.00 -16.64
CA ILE A 120 -7.82 4.33 -15.80
C ILE A 120 -7.57 2.83 -15.74
N ASP A 121 -7.34 2.18 -16.88
CA ASP A 121 -7.12 0.72 -16.95
C ASP A 121 -5.91 0.31 -16.12
N TYR A 122 -4.85 1.12 -16.11
CA TYR A 122 -3.68 0.89 -15.27
C TYR A 122 -4.05 0.94 -13.78
N LEU A 123 -4.77 1.98 -13.36
CA LEU A 123 -5.14 2.16 -11.95
C LEU A 123 -6.12 1.07 -11.46
N ILE A 124 -7.08 0.68 -12.29
CA ILE A 124 -7.97 -0.44 -12.00
C ILE A 124 -7.19 -1.77 -11.91
N ASN A 125 -6.20 -1.97 -12.80
CA ASN A 125 -5.34 -3.15 -12.70
C ASN A 125 -4.54 -3.15 -11.37
N ILE A 126 -4.00 -2.01 -10.92
CA ILE A 126 -3.35 -1.90 -9.61
C ILE A 126 -4.31 -2.27 -8.48
N GLN A 127 -5.54 -1.75 -8.49
CA GLN A 127 -6.58 -2.12 -7.52
C GLN A 127 -6.84 -3.63 -7.49
N ASN A 128 -6.98 -4.26 -8.65
CA ASN A 128 -7.18 -5.71 -8.75
C ASN A 128 -5.97 -6.49 -8.23
N ARG A 129 -4.75 -6.05 -8.52
CA ARG A 129 -3.52 -6.65 -7.99
C ARG A 129 -3.40 -6.50 -6.47
N MET A 130 -3.87 -5.38 -5.89
CA MET A 130 -3.97 -5.24 -4.43
C MET A 130 -4.91 -6.28 -3.84
N LYS A 131 -6.11 -6.46 -4.43
CA LYS A 131 -7.09 -7.47 -4.00
C LYS A 131 -6.49 -8.88 -4.10
N GLU A 132 -5.84 -9.21 -5.20
CA GLU A 132 -5.18 -10.51 -5.39
C GLU A 132 -4.10 -10.75 -4.32
N ALA A 133 -3.26 -9.76 -4.03
CA ALA A 133 -2.21 -9.87 -3.01
C ALA A 133 -2.81 -10.09 -1.60
N ILE A 134 -3.85 -9.35 -1.24
CA ILE A 134 -4.55 -9.46 0.04
C ILE A 134 -5.12 -10.88 0.22
N ILE A 135 -5.81 -11.39 -0.80
CA ILE A 135 -6.42 -12.73 -0.78
C ILE A 135 -5.34 -13.82 -0.69
N LYS A 136 -4.26 -13.72 -1.50
CA LYS A 136 -3.16 -14.69 -1.48
C LYS A 136 -2.41 -14.72 -0.14
N LEU A 137 -2.29 -13.59 0.53
CA LEU A 137 -1.67 -13.48 1.85
C LEU A 137 -2.62 -13.90 2.99
N ASN A 138 -3.89 -14.15 2.68
CA ASN A 138 -4.92 -14.54 3.66
C ASN A 138 -5.01 -13.58 4.85
N ILE A 139 -4.88 -12.27 4.59
CA ILE A 139 -4.99 -11.23 5.62
C ILE A 139 -6.47 -10.91 5.86
N ASN A 140 -6.86 -10.66 7.11
CA ASN A 140 -8.19 -10.15 7.42
C ASN A 140 -8.41 -8.80 6.73
N HIS A 141 -9.46 -8.65 5.94
CA HIS A 141 -9.62 -7.48 5.08
C HIS A 141 -11.07 -7.11 4.82
N ILE A 142 -11.25 -5.87 4.43
CA ILE A 142 -12.50 -5.35 3.88
C ILE A 142 -12.21 -4.49 2.64
N PHE A 143 -13.06 -4.62 1.64
CA PHE A 143 -13.09 -3.76 0.45
C PHE A 143 -14.28 -2.81 0.60
N ILE A 144 -14.02 -1.51 0.51
CA ILE A 144 -15.04 -0.47 0.73
C ILE A 144 -15.14 0.40 -0.51
N ASP A 145 -16.36 0.62 -0.97
CA ASP A 145 -16.63 1.57 -2.05
C ASP A 145 -16.27 2.99 -1.59
N ALA A 146 -15.26 3.58 -2.21
CA ALA A 146 -14.79 4.92 -1.88
C ALA A 146 -15.70 6.04 -2.42
N SER A 147 -16.80 5.70 -3.11
CA SER A 147 -17.81 6.68 -3.53
C SER A 147 -18.84 6.98 -2.42
N LEU A 148 -18.87 6.19 -1.35
CA LEU A 148 -19.70 6.42 -0.19
C LEU A 148 -19.31 7.72 0.54
N GLU A 149 -20.25 8.25 1.35
CA GLU A 149 -19.96 9.39 2.22
C GLU A 149 -18.92 9.03 3.31
N ILE A 150 -18.13 10.02 3.72
CA ILE A 150 -17.01 9.79 4.67
C ILE A 150 -17.50 9.16 5.96
N GLU A 151 -18.62 9.63 6.51
CA GLU A 151 -19.20 9.13 7.75
C GLU A 151 -19.67 7.68 7.65
N GLU A 152 -20.11 7.25 6.46
CA GLU A 152 -20.49 5.88 6.18
C GLU A 152 -19.26 4.97 6.12
N ILE A 153 -18.20 5.42 5.43
CA ILE A 153 -16.90 4.71 5.36
C ILE A 153 -16.31 4.58 6.77
N GLU A 154 -16.30 5.63 7.56
CA GLU A 154 -15.80 5.61 8.95
C GLU A 154 -16.52 4.55 9.78
N LYS A 155 -17.87 4.50 9.72
CA LYS A 155 -18.66 3.51 10.44
C LYS A 155 -18.34 2.09 10.02
N ILE A 156 -18.21 1.83 8.72
CA ILE A 156 -17.85 0.50 8.20
C ILE A 156 -16.47 0.08 8.73
N ILE A 157 -15.51 1.00 8.74
CA ILE A 157 -14.16 0.75 9.27
C ILE A 157 -14.20 0.45 10.77
N GLU A 158 -14.92 1.25 11.55
CA GLU A 158 -15.07 1.03 12.98
C GLU A 158 -15.69 -0.33 13.30
N ASP A 159 -16.75 -0.71 12.60
CA ASP A 159 -17.42 -1.99 12.78
C ASP A 159 -16.50 -3.16 12.43
N PHE A 160 -15.74 -3.06 11.34
CA PHE A 160 -14.74 -4.06 10.91
C PHE A 160 -13.62 -4.25 11.95
N ILE A 161 -13.05 -3.15 12.45
CA ILE A 161 -11.95 -3.20 13.44
C ILE A 161 -12.45 -3.75 14.78
N ASN A 162 -13.70 -3.46 15.17
CA ASN A 162 -14.30 -3.91 16.42
C ASN A 162 -14.90 -5.33 16.33
N GLY A 163 -14.82 -5.99 15.19
CA GLY A 163 -15.35 -7.36 14.97
C GLY A 163 -16.86 -7.45 15.01
N LYS A 164 -17.56 -6.42 14.54
CA LYS A 164 -19.02 -6.35 14.47
C LYS A 164 -19.54 -6.70 13.08
#